data_82cde6693f5fe6f22f1767bee583d723
#
_entry.id   82cde6693f5fe6f22f1767bee583d723
#
_cell.length_a   1.000
_cell.length_b   1.000
_cell.length_c   1.000
_cell.angle_alpha   90.00
_cell.angle_beta   90.00
_cell.angle_gamma   90.00
#
_symmetry.space_group_name_H-M   'P 1'
#
loop_
_entity.id
_entity.type
_entity.pdbx_description
1 polymer ?
#
loop_
_entity_poly.entity_id
_entity_poly.type
_entity_poly.pdbx_seq_one_letter_code
_entity_poly.pdbx_strand_id
1 'polypeptide(L)'
;KEVLHVDIMLKYKAIEEGSYEVMVVYATDGLNKRANLKILEDDKQFFPEYYGTILARNDLFERFREEAPDLEETLSSLNGLFTNDLMSSMTYEVDVEQRSVDDVAREFLIEQGLLAP
;
A
#
# COMPACT_ATOMS: atom_id res chain seq x y z
N LYS A 1 -5.76 -16.32 26.80
CA LYS A 1 -5.26 -15.07 26.16
C LYS A 1 -6.47 -14.22 25.85
N GLU A 2 -6.46 -13.00 26.30
CA GLU A 2 -7.51 -12.03 26.02
C GLU A 2 -7.33 -11.46 24.61
N VAL A 3 -8.42 -11.39 23.84
CA VAL A 3 -8.43 -10.74 22.52
C VAL A 3 -9.02 -9.36 22.70
N LEU A 4 -8.20 -8.34 22.50
CA LEU A 4 -8.63 -6.95 22.56
C LEU A 4 -9.11 -6.50 21.16
N HIS A 5 -10.30 -5.94 21.11
CA HIS A 5 -10.82 -5.27 19.92
C HIS A 5 -10.48 -3.79 20.04
N VAL A 6 -9.52 -3.34 19.22
CA VAL A 6 -9.07 -1.96 19.18
C VAL A 6 -9.46 -1.37 17.83
N ASP A 7 -9.89 -0.10 17.84
CA ASP A 7 -10.11 0.65 16.60
C ASP A 7 -8.86 0.63 15.73
N ILE A 8 -9.06 0.40 14.41
CA ILE A 8 -7.95 0.25 13.47
C ILE A 8 -7.00 1.46 13.44
N MET A 9 -7.54 2.66 13.71
CA MET A 9 -6.74 3.89 13.75
C MET A 9 -5.92 4.02 15.05
N LEU A 10 -6.31 3.33 16.11
CA LEU A 10 -5.64 3.39 17.42
C LEU A 10 -4.68 2.24 17.68
N LYS A 11 -4.67 1.22 16.83
CA LYS A 11 -3.89 -0.01 17.06
C LYS A 11 -2.37 0.25 17.19
N TYR A 12 -1.82 1.15 16.37
CA TYR A 12 -0.39 1.46 16.42
C TYR A 12 0.01 2.18 17.70
N LYS A 13 -0.79 3.13 18.14
CA LYS A 13 -0.56 3.82 19.41
C LYS A 13 -0.61 2.83 20.59
N ALA A 14 -1.58 1.93 20.60
CA ALA A 14 -1.74 0.98 21.68
C ALA A 14 -0.58 -0.03 21.79
N ILE A 15 0.00 -0.48 20.66
CA ILE A 15 1.20 -1.34 20.70
C ILE A 15 2.46 -0.55 21.10
N GLU A 16 2.61 0.69 20.65
CA GLU A 16 3.70 1.59 21.05
C GLU A 16 3.67 1.87 22.57
N GLU A 17 2.48 1.94 23.16
CA GLU A 17 2.27 2.11 24.61
C GLU A 17 2.39 0.78 25.41
N GLY A 18 2.65 -0.35 24.75
CA GLY A 18 2.81 -1.65 25.37
C GLY A 18 1.50 -2.28 25.87
N SER A 19 0.35 -1.88 25.30
CA SER A 19 -0.94 -2.47 25.67
C SER A 19 -1.08 -3.94 25.22
N TYR A 20 -0.30 -4.35 24.20
CA TYR A 20 -0.18 -5.73 23.73
C TYR A 20 1.13 -5.92 22.96
N GLU A 21 1.56 -7.17 22.80
CA GLU A 21 2.83 -7.52 22.16
C GLU A 21 2.68 -7.94 20.69
N VAL A 22 1.47 -8.28 20.25
CA VAL A 22 1.21 -8.80 18.89
C VAL A 22 -0.09 -8.21 18.36
N MET A 23 -0.07 -7.81 17.11
CA MET A 23 -1.28 -7.32 16.41
C MET A 23 -1.31 -7.75 14.95
N VAL A 24 -2.48 -7.73 14.35
CA VAL A 24 -2.65 -7.95 12.90
C VAL A 24 -2.42 -6.64 12.15
N VAL A 25 -1.56 -6.71 11.12
CA VAL A 25 -1.21 -5.56 10.28
C VAL A 25 -1.23 -5.94 8.80
N TYR A 26 -1.26 -4.95 7.94
CA TYR A 26 -0.91 -5.12 6.53
C TYR A 26 0.58 -4.88 6.35
N ALA A 27 1.26 -5.77 5.63
CA ALA A 27 2.71 -5.65 5.39
C ALA A 27 3.10 -4.36 4.65
N THR A 28 2.17 -3.80 3.88
CA THR A 28 2.31 -2.56 3.11
C THR A 28 2.11 -1.28 3.92
N ASP A 29 1.75 -1.38 5.21
CA ASP A 29 1.48 -0.22 6.06
C ASP A 29 2.79 0.40 6.58
N GLY A 30 3.06 1.66 6.21
CA GLY A 30 4.25 2.40 6.62
C GLY A 30 4.37 2.61 8.14
N LEU A 31 3.25 2.61 8.85
CA LEU A 31 3.22 2.72 10.30
C LEU A 31 3.91 1.55 11.01
N ASN A 32 4.06 0.38 10.34
CA ASN A 32 4.84 -0.74 10.87
C ASN A 32 6.30 -0.33 11.12
N LYS A 33 6.88 0.45 10.21
CA LYS A 33 8.27 0.97 10.34
C LYS A 33 8.36 1.97 11.49
N ARG A 34 7.41 2.90 11.58
CA ARG A 34 7.37 3.89 12.66
C ARG A 34 7.28 3.23 14.04
N ALA A 35 6.40 2.25 14.19
CA ALA A 35 6.21 1.52 15.44
C ALA A 35 7.29 0.45 15.69
N ASN A 36 8.31 0.35 14.84
CA ASN A 36 9.40 -0.62 14.92
C ASN A 36 8.90 -2.07 15.06
N LEU A 37 7.90 -2.43 14.28
CA LEU A 37 7.30 -3.76 14.31
C LEU A 37 8.08 -4.74 13.43
N LYS A 38 8.19 -5.99 13.91
CA LYS A 38 8.66 -7.10 13.12
C LYS A 38 7.49 -7.85 12.52
N ILE A 39 7.40 -7.88 11.19
CA ILE A 39 6.44 -8.73 10.48
C ILE A 39 6.86 -10.19 10.65
N LEU A 40 5.93 -11.02 11.14
CA LEU A 40 6.13 -12.46 11.29
C LEU A 40 5.71 -13.17 10.01
N GLU A 41 6.46 -14.19 9.63
CA GLU A 41 6.13 -15.05 8.50
C GLU A 41 4.87 -15.86 8.80
N ASP A 42 3.95 -15.93 7.82
CA ASP A 42 2.77 -16.80 7.87
C ASP A 42 3.13 -18.20 7.32
N ASP A 43 3.92 -18.95 8.10
CA ASP A 43 4.40 -20.30 7.74
C ASP A 43 3.28 -21.33 7.53
N LYS A 44 2.08 -21.02 8.02
CA LYS A 44 0.90 -21.88 7.93
C LYS A 44 -0.13 -21.43 6.88
N GLN A 45 0.19 -20.34 6.17
CA GLN A 45 -0.70 -19.77 5.16
C GLN A 45 -2.14 -19.54 5.69
N PHE A 46 -2.21 -18.97 6.91
CA PHE A 46 -3.49 -18.66 7.54
C PHE A 46 -4.22 -17.51 6.84
N PHE A 47 -3.46 -16.52 6.38
CA PHE A 47 -4.02 -15.41 5.62
C PHE A 47 -4.08 -15.75 4.13
N PRO A 48 -5.18 -15.40 3.43
CA PRO A 48 -5.22 -15.50 1.98
C PRO A 48 -4.19 -14.57 1.34
N GLU A 49 -3.75 -14.89 0.14
CA GLU A 49 -2.95 -13.98 -0.66
C GLU A 49 -3.74 -12.69 -0.95
N TYR A 50 -3.11 -11.57 -0.70
CA TYR A 50 -3.68 -10.23 -0.89
C TYR A 50 -2.86 -9.46 -1.91
N TYR A 51 -3.52 -9.03 -2.97
CA TYR A 51 -2.90 -8.20 -4.00
C TYR A 51 -3.66 -6.88 -4.13
N GLY A 52 -2.92 -5.79 -4.26
CA GLY A 52 -3.48 -4.53 -4.73
C GLY A 52 -3.94 -4.68 -6.18
N THR A 53 -5.09 -4.13 -6.52
CA THR A 53 -5.60 -4.15 -7.88
C THR A 53 -6.30 -2.84 -8.22
N ILE A 54 -6.26 -2.49 -9.50
CA ILE A 54 -7.01 -1.36 -10.03
C ILE A 54 -8.42 -1.83 -10.34
N LEU A 55 -9.42 -1.22 -9.72
CA LEU A 55 -10.82 -1.45 -10.03
C LEU A 55 -11.32 -0.39 -10.99
N ALA A 56 -11.73 -0.80 -12.18
CA ALA A 56 -12.27 0.08 -13.20
C ALA A 56 -13.71 -0.32 -13.54
N ARG A 57 -14.49 0.64 -14.03
CA ARG A 57 -15.80 0.35 -14.60
C ARG A 57 -15.63 -0.45 -15.89
N ASN A 58 -16.53 -1.38 -16.16
CA ASN A 58 -16.48 -2.24 -17.36
C ASN A 58 -16.47 -1.44 -18.66
N ASP A 59 -17.05 -0.24 -18.67
CA ASP A 59 -17.18 0.64 -19.83
C ASP A 59 -16.03 1.67 -19.94
N LEU A 60 -15.03 1.64 -19.02
CA LEU A 60 -13.99 2.67 -18.94
C LEU A 60 -13.23 2.85 -20.27
N PHE A 61 -12.66 1.78 -20.79
CA PHE A 61 -11.81 1.84 -21.98
C PHE A 61 -12.61 2.17 -23.24
N GLU A 62 -13.88 1.79 -23.32
CA GLU A 62 -14.76 2.17 -24.42
C GLU A 62 -15.10 3.65 -24.39
N ARG A 63 -15.40 4.19 -23.21
CA ARG A 63 -15.74 5.61 -23.04
C ARG A 63 -14.61 6.56 -23.38
N PHE A 64 -13.38 6.17 -23.10
CA PHE A 64 -12.19 7.01 -23.32
C PHE A 64 -11.37 6.61 -24.55
N ARG A 65 -11.91 5.76 -25.42
CA ARG A 65 -11.20 5.23 -26.59
C ARG A 65 -10.65 6.32 -27.52
N GLU A 66 -11.39 7.43 -27.71
CA GLU A 66 -10.98 8.53 -28.59
C GLU A 66 -10.02 9.50 -27.89
N GLU A 67 -10.20 9.73 -26.59
CA GLU A 67 -9.44 10.71 -25.81
C GLU A 67 -8.13 10.13 -25.26
N ALA A 68 -8.13 8.86 -24.92
CA ALA A 68 -6.99 8.13 -24.33
C ALA A 68 -6.96 6.69 -24.85
N PRO A 69 -6.59 6.46 -26.13
CA PRO A 69 -6.62 5.13 -26.75
C PRO A 69 -5.65 4.13 -26.10
N ASP A 70 -4.62 4.62 -25.42
CA ASP A 70 -3.58 3.87 -24.72
C ASP A 70 -3.85 3.71 -23.20
N LEU A 71 -5.02 4.10 -22.73
CA LEU A 71 -5.36 4.08 -21.29
C LEU A 71 -5.19 2.68 -20.66
N GLU A 72 -5.63 1.63 -21.36
CA GLU A 72 -5.52 0.25 -20.87
C GLU A 72 -4.05 -0.20 -20.77
N GLU A 73 -3.23 0.11 -21.77
CA GLU A 73 -1.80 -0.16 -21.78
C GLU A 73 -1.10 0.61 -20.65
N THR A 74 -1.42 1.90 -20.51
CA THR A 74 -0.88 2.77 -19.47
C THR A 74 -1.19 2.23 -18.07
N LEU A 75 -2.42 1.86 -17.79
CA LEU A 75 -2.78 1.27 -16.48
C LEU A 75 -2.11 -0.10 -16.28
N SER A 76 -2.02 -0.90 -17.32
CA SER A 76 -1.39 -2.23 -17.28
C SER A 76 0.12 -2.17 -17.05
N SER A 77 0.79 -1.07 -17.42
CA SER A 77 2.22 -0.86 -17.18
C SER A 77 2.59 -0.82 -15.70
N LEU A 78 1.62 -0.59 -14.82
CA LEU A 78 1.79 -0.62 -13.35
C LEU A 78 1.79 -2.04 -12.78
N ASN A 79 1.39 -3.05 -13.55
CA ASN A 79 1.30 -4.42 -13.06
C ASN A 79 2.68 -4.96 -12.65
N GLY A 80 2.74 -5.52 -11.44
CA GLY A 80 3.94 -6.16 -10.91
C GLY A 80 5.03 -5.21 -10.42
N LEU A 81 4.84 -3.89 -10.48
CA LEU A 81 5.81 -2.91 -9.98
C LEU A 81 5.81 -2.78 -8.46
N PHE A 82 4.68 -3.06 -7.81
CA PHE A 82 4.52 -2.84 -6.38
C PHE A 82 4.86 -4.08 -5.57
N THR A 83 5.94 -4.00 -4.79
CA THR A 83 6.25 -4.97 -3.73
C THR A 83 5.74 -4.47 -2.38
N ASN A 84 5.66 -5.36 -1.38
CA ASN A 84 5.29 -4.97 -0.02
C ASN A 84 6.26 -3.91 0.54
N ASP A 85 7.56 -4.06 0.31
CA ASP A 85 8.58 -3.14 0.81
C ASP A 85 8.47 -1.75 0.15
N LEU A 86 8.23 -1.72 -1.15
CA LEU A 86 8.01 -0.47 -1.88
C LEU A 86 6.76 0.24 -1.38
N MET A 87 5.63 -0.46 -1.31
CA MET A 87 4.38 0.13 -0.80
C MET A 87 4.52 0.62 0.64
N SER A 88 5.16 -0.18 1.50
CA SER A 88 5.43 0.23 2.88
C SER A 88 6.33 1.47 2.97
N SER A 89 7.26 1.66 2.02
CA SER A 89 8.09 2.86 1.96
C SER A 89 7.29 4.07 1.50
N MET A 90 6.52 3.95 0.43
CA MET A 90 5.68 5.04 -0.08
C MET A 90 4.62 5.48 0.94
N THR A 91 3.96 4.52 1.60
CA THR A 91 2.98 4.84 2.64
C THR A 91 3.63 5.46 3.88
N TYR A 92 4.86 5.08 4.22
CA TYR A 92 5.63 5.73 5.28
C TYR A 92 5.90 7.21 4.97
N GLU A 93 6.31 7.53 3.75
CA GLU A 93 6.56 8.91 3.32
C GLU A 93 5.30 9.77 3.41
N VAL A 94 4.14 9.21 3.04
CA VAL A 94 2.86 9.92 3.11
C VAL A 94 2.36 10.03 4.55
N ASP A 95 2.26 8.90 5.28
CA ASP A 95 1.55 8.84 6.56
C ASP A 95 2.41 9.32 7.73
N VAL A 96 3.72 9.15 7.66
CA VAL A 96 4.65 9.49 8.74
C VAL A 96 5.41 10.78 8.44
N GLU A 97 5.98 10.91 7.23
CA GLU A 97 6.73 12.10 6.83
C GLU A 97 5.84 13.22 6.28
N GLN A 98 4.53 12.95 6.12
CA GLN A 98 3.54 13.94 5.69
C GLN A 98 3.83 14.52 4.31
N ARG A 99 4.49 13.74 3.44
CA ARG A 99 4.69 14.10 2.04
C ARG A 99 3.36 14.05 1.28
N SER A 100 3.26 14.85 0.23
CA SER A 100 2.10 14.78 -0.68
C SER A 100 2.06 13.43 -1.40
N VAL A 101 0.87 12.83 -1.50
CA VAL A 101 0.65 11.61 -2.29
C VAL A 101 1.07 11.81 -3.74
N ASP A 102 0.78 12.98 -4.32
CA ASP A 102 1.11 13.32 -5.70
C ASP A 102 2.62 13.36 -5.93
N ASP A 103 3.39 13.91 -4.97
CA ASP A 103 4.85 13.99 -5.08
C ASP A 103 5.47 12.59 -4.98
N VAL A 104 5.05 11.78 -4.01
CA VAL A 104 5.55 10.40 -3.84
C VAL A 104 5.21 9.55 -5.07
N ALA A 105 3.98 9.64 -5.58
CA ALA A 105 3.58 8.92 -6.78
C ALA A 105 4.34 9.38 -8.03
N ARG A 106 4.55 10.71 -8.18
CA ARG A 106 5.30 11.27 -9.30
C ARG A 106 6.75 10.79 -9.30
N GLU A 107 7.43 10.85 -8.18
CA GLU A 107 8.81 10.38 -8.04
C GLU A 107 8.92 8.90 -8.40
N PHE A 108 8.03 8.07 -7.87
CA PHE A 108 7.96 6.66 -8.22
C PHE A 108 7.80 6.44 -9.74
N LEU A 109 6.86 7.13 -10.39
CA LEU A 109 6.63 6.99 -11.84
C LEU A 109 7.84 7.43 -12.67
N ILE A 110 8.57 8.46 -12.24
CA ILE A 110 9.81 8.90 -12.87
C ILE A 110 10.90 7.84 -12.71
N GLU A 111 11.08 7.28 -11.51
CA GLU A 111 12.07 6.24 -11.23
C GLU A 111 11.80 4.96 -12.05
N GLN A 112 10.53 4.64 -12.30
CA GLN A 112 10.14 3.52 -13.15
C GLN A 112 10.22 3.84 -14.64
N GLY A 113 10.54 5.07 -15.03
CA GLY A 113 10.58 5.51 -16.42
C GLY A 113 9.20 5.64 -17.08
N LEU A 114 8.14 5.67 -16.31
CA LEU A 114 6.76 5.83 -16.77
C LEU A 114 6.32 7.29 -16.90
N LEU A 115 7.08 8.21 -16.32
CA LEU A 115 6.85 9.63 -16.41
C LEU A 115 8.18 10.35 -16.68
N ALA A 116 8.14 11.37 -17.51
CA ALA A 116 9.30 12.25 -17.71
C ALA A 116 9.54 13.12 -16.46
N PRO A 117 10.81 13.44 -16.15
CA PRO A 117 11.20 14.30 -15.03
C PRO A 117 10.56 15.70 -15.09
#